data_a3ca6782854fe37486247282469b2a22
#
_entry.id   a3ca6782854fe37486247282469b2a22
#
_cell.length_a   1.000
_cell.length_b   1.000
_cell.length_c   1.000
_cell.angle_alpha   90.00
_cell.angle_beta   90.00
_cell.angle_gamma   90.00
#
_symmetry.space_group_name_H-M   'P 1'
#
loop_
_entity.id
_entity.type
_entity.pdbx_description
1 polymer ?
#
loop_
_entity_poly.entity_id
_entity_poly.type
_entity_poly.pdbx_seq_one_letter_code
_entity_poly.pdbx_strand_id
1 'polypeptide(L)'
;RSRGLGDVYKRQIHTHGNSGADYSDGNWDDYVRMARYSARNGITSIAPTTLTLPYETLAAAFATAYRMADERPAGCAVVRGAHMEGPFFSEKKKGAQNAAYLREPDFEAFSKLFAAGNGIVRIVDVAPELPGAAEFVRKASKQCTVSIAHTDASYDDAVCAIEAGVTHLTHLYNAMPGIHHRKPGVIPAAVENEQVSAELISDGQHVHPASVRLAFRMFGPARMVLISDSLRCCGMPDGEYELGGQPVFLQGGVARLSDGTIAGSATNVYDCMLRAISFGIPREDAVRAATYNPARQLGCLDEVGSIRDGKQADFVICDAELNRREVWLAGEMLA
;
A
#
# COMPACT_ATOMS: atom_id res chain seq x y z
N ARG A 1 16.58 15.72 -30.26
CA ARG A 1 15.92 14.44 -29.99
C ARG A 1 16.12 14.12 -28.54
N SER A 2 15.18 14.49 -27.67
CA SER A 2 15.15 14.08 -26.27
C SER A 2 14.83 12.57 -26.22
N ARG A 3 15.84 11.76 -25.97
CA ARG A 3 15.63 10.35 -25.67
C ARG A 3 15.25 10.27 -24.18
N GLY A 4 13.95 10.09 -23.96
CA GLY A 4 13.43 9.35 -22.81
C GLY A 4 13.75 9.91 -21.42
N LEU A 5 13.32 11.13 -21.10
CA LEU A 5 12.94 11.44 -19.71
C LEU A 5 11.56 10.85 -19.48
N GLY A 6 11.52 9.61 -19.02
CA GLY A 6 10.30 9.00 -18.55
C GLY A 6 9.90 9.66 -17.23
N ASP A 7 8.67 10.08 -17.15
CA ASP A 7 8.04 10.48 -15.90
C ASP A 7 8.20 9.42 -14.83
N VAL A 8 8.89 9.75 -13.77
CA VAL A 8 9.12 8.82 -12.68
C VAL A 8 8.52 9.39 -11.39
N TYR A 9 7.18 9.48 -11.34
CA TYR A 9 6.46 9.76 -10.10
C TYR A 9 6.34 8.48 -9.30
N LYS A 10 6.56 8.51 -7.98
CA LYS A 10 6.25 7.38 -7.12
C LYS A 10 5.05 7.71 -6.25
N ARG A 11 4.10 6.78 -6.20
CA ARG A 11 2.93 6.87 -5.33
C ARG A 11 2.87 5.62 -4.50
N GLN A 12 2.88 5.82 -3.21
CA GLN A 12 2.81 4.76 -2.22
C GLN A 12 1.38 4.68 -1.70
N ILE A 13 0.72 3.56 -1.93
CA ILE A 13 -0.65 3.34 -1.47
C ILE A 13 -0.75 2.38 -0.29
N HIS A 14 0.39 1.81 0.15
CA HIS A 14 0.46 0.91 1.28
C HIS A 14 1.77 1.10 2.05
N THR A 15 1.73 1.84 3.15
CA THR A 15 2.87 2.15 4.02
C THR A 15 2.41 2.49 5.43
N HIS A 16 2.92 1.80 6.44
CA HIS A 16 2.60 2.05 7.84
C HIS A 16 3.46 3.17 8.43
N GLY A 17 4.72 3.28 7.98
CA GLY A 17 5.59 4.31 8.52
C GLY A 17 6.99 4.34 7.95
N ASN A 18 7.80 5.23 8.53
CA ASN A 18 9.23 5.40 8.30
C ASN A 18 9.81 6.36 9.34
N SER A 19 11.13 6.53 9.36
CA SER A 19 11.81 7.54 10.20
C SER A 19 11.44 7.46 11.69
N GLY A 20 11.21 6.25 12.20
CA GLY A 20 10.90 6.00 13.60
C GLY A 20 9.44 6.21 14.01
N ALA A 21 8.52 6.46 13.05
CA ALA A 21 7.12 6.75 13.32
C ALA A 21 6.16 5.88 12.50
N ASP A 22 4.93 5.74 12.97
CA ASP A 22 3.84 5.00 12.34
C ASP A 22 2.63 5.90 12.12
N TYR A 23 1.99 5.80 10.96
CA TYR A 23 0.80 6.58 10.63
C TYR A 23 -0.38 6.27 11.55
N SER A 24 -0.45 5.05 12.09
CA SER A 24 -1.50 4.66 13.04
C SER A 24 -1.41 5.40 14.38
N ASP A 25 -0.25 5.98 14.72
CA ASP A 25 -0.08 6.76 15.95
C ASP A 25 -0.89 8.08 15.91
N GLY A 26 -1.31 8.53 14.73
CA GLY A 26 -2.15 9.71 14.55
C GLY A 26 -1.46 11.05 14.91
N ASN A 27 -0.17 11.04 15.16
CA ASN A 27 0.59 12.22 15.58
C ASN A 27 0.93 13.13 14.39
N TRP A 28 0.60 14.41 14.48
CA TRP A 28 0.81 15.38 13.40
C TRP A 28 2.28 15.56 13.01
N ASP A 29 3.17 15.74 13.99
CA ASP A 29 4.59 16.01 13.71
C ASP A 29 5.25 14.78 13.07
N ASP A 30 4.82 13.59 13.47
CA ASP A 30 5.24 12.33 12.88
C ASP A 30 4.76 12.19 11.44
N TYR A 31 3.50 12.54 11.15
CA TYR A 31 2.99 12.58 9.78
C TYR A 31 3.82 13.50 8.88
N VAL A 32 4.12 14.70 9.36
CA VAL A 32 4.96 15.66 8.63
C VAL A 32 6.37 15.10 8.40
N ARG A 33 6.98 14.50 9.42
CA ARG A 33 8.31 13.89 9.32
C ARG A 33 8.33 12.75 8.29
N MET A 34 7.37 11.84 8.37
CA MET A 34 7.23 10.71 7.45
C MET A 34 6.96 11.14 6.01
N ALA A 35 6.12 12.14 5.81
CA ALA A 35 5.82 12.68 4.48
C ALA A 35 7.03 13.42 3.87
N ARG A 36 7.84 14.09 4.67
CA ARG A 36 9.12 14.70 4.23
C ARG A 36 10.13 13.63 3.83
N TYR A 37 10.27 12.56 4.62
CA TYR A 37 11.10 11.43 4.24
C TYR A 37 10.66 10.83 2.91
N SER A 38 9.36 10.61 2.73
CA SER A 38 8.79 10.09 1.49
C SER A 38 9.13 11.00 0.30
N ALA A 39 8.92 12.31 0.43
CA ALA A 39 9.22 13.29 -0.61
C ALA A 39 10.72 13.28 -1.00
N ARG A 40 11.62 13.31 -0.03
CA ARG A 40 13.09 13.24 -0.26
C ARG A 40 13.50 11.93 -0.94
N ASN A 41 12.72 10.86 -0.78
CA ASN A 41 12.92 9.59 -1.46
C ASN A 41 12.19 9.49 -2.81
N GLY A 42 11.72 10.61 -3.37
CA GLY A 42 11.07 10.66 -4.68
C GLY A 42 9.66 10.11 -4.69
N ILE A 43 9.02 9.98 -3.53
CA ILE A 43 7.63 9.56 -3.36
C ILE A 43 6.81 10.82 -3.16
N THR A 44 6.11 11.26 -4.20
CA THR A 44 5.40 12.56 -4.20
C THR A 44 3.98 12.48 -3.67
N SER A 45 3.39 11.28 -3.63
CA SER A 45 2.06 11.05 -3.07
C SER A 45 2.04 9.79 -2.21
N ILE A 46 1.29 9.83 -1.13
CA ILE A 46 1.15 8.71 -0.17
C ILE A 46 -0.31 8.48 0.21
N ALA A 47 -0.64 7.24 0.53
CA ALA A 47 -1.81 6.86 1.31
C ALA A 47 -1.30 6.23 2.63
N PRO A 48 -1.30 6.98 3.74
CA PRO A 48 -1.04 6.42 5.05
C PRO A 48 -1.89 5.19 5.32
N THR A 49 -1.23 4.11 5.78
CA THR A 49 -1.90 2.83 6.04
C THR A 49 -1.96 2.57 7.52
N THR A 50 -3.15 2.26 8.03
CA THR A 50 -3.34 1.90 9.44
C THR A 50 -3.13 0.41 9.66
N LEU A 51 -2.85 0.04 10.91
CA LEU A 51 -2.82 -1.34 11.39
C LEU A 51 -4.18 -1.77 11.96
N THR A 52 -4.30 -3.05 12.33
CA THR A 52 -5.40 -3.56 13.15
C THR A 52 -5.28 -3.03 14.58
N LEU A 53 -6.08 -2.03 14.92
CA LEU A 53 -6.03 -1.27 16.18
C LEU A 53 -7.45 -0.95 16.69
N PRO A 54 -7.59 -0.44 17.93
CA PRO A 54 -8.87 0.07 18.43
C PRO A 54 -9.46 1.16 17.51
N TYR A 55 -10.79 1.20 17.42
CA TYR A 55 -11.48 2.15 16.54
C TYR A 55 -11.19 3.61 16.84
N GLU A 56 -10.98 3.96 18.10
CA GLU A 56 -10.62 5.33 18.51
C GLU A 56 -9.26 5.73 17.96
N THR A 57 -8.30 4.81 17.97
CA THR A 57 -6.96 5.02 17.37
C THR A 57 -7.06 5.19 15.86
N LEU A 58 -7.83 4.33 15.20
CA LEU A 58 -8.06 4.41 13.75
C LEU A 58 -8.74 5.74 13.37
N ALA A 59 -9.75 6.17 14.12
CA ALA A 59 -10.44 7.43 13.90
C ALA A 59 -9.48 8.64 13.99
N ALA A 60 -8.61 8.66 15.00
CA ALA A 60 -7.59 9.70 15.17
C ALA A 60 -6.58 9.71 14.01
N ALA A 61 -6.12 8.54 13.59
CA ALA A 61 -5.20 8.40 12.46
C ALA A 61 -5.83 8.94 11.15
N PHE A 62 -7.09 8.58 10.86
CA PHE A 62 -7.78 9.08 9.66
C PHE A 62 -8.07 10.59 9.73
N ALA A 63 -8.41 11.13 10.90
CA ALA A 63 -8.57 12.58 11.08
C ALA A 63 -7.26 13.33 10.80
N THR A 64 -6.13 12.79 11.27
CA THR A 64 -4.80 13.36 10.99
C THR A 64 -4.42 13.22 9.52
N ALA A 65 -4.72 12.08 8.89
CA ALA A 65 -4.51 11.89 7.45
C ALA A 65 -5.33 12.90 6.61
N TYR A 66 -6.58 13.13 6.97
CA TYR A 66 -7.42 14.15 6.32
C TYR A 66 -6.84 15.55 6.50
N ARG A 67 -6.46 15.93 7.72
CA ARG A 67 -5.81 17.21 8.01
C ARG A 67 -4.55 17.40 7.18
N MET A 68 -3.72 16.36 7.06
CA MET A 68 -2.49 16.39 6.25
C MET A 68 -2.79 16.57 4.75
N ALA A 69 -3.88 15.97 4.24
CA ALA A 69 -4.33 16.11 2.86
C ALA A 69 -4.86 17.52 2.57
N ASP A 70 -5.49 18.16 3.55
CA ASP A 70 -6.07 19.52 3.46
C ASP A 70 -4.98 20.61 3.57
N GLU A 71 -4.16 20.56 4.63
CA GLU A 71 -3.14 21.58 4.92
C GLU A 71 -1.93 21.53 3.98
N ARG A 72 -1.58 20.37 3.43
CA ARG A 72 -0.45 20.15 2.49
C ARG A 72 0.85 20.84 2.91
N PRO A 73 1.47 20.47 4.03
CA PRO A 73 2.69 21.14 4.51
C PRO A 73 3.80 21.13 3.46
N ALA A 74 4.52 22.26 3.34
CA ALA A 74 5.57 22.40 2.35
C ALA A 74 6.68 21.34 2.50
N GLY A 75 7.19 20.85 1.37
CA GLY A 75 8.24 19.83 1.30
C GLY A 75 7.80 18.42 1.72
N CYS A 76 6.50 18.17 1.82
CA CYS A 76 5.91 16.88 2.18
C CYS A 76 5.30 16.19 0.97
N ALA A 77 5.39 14.87 0.91
CA ALA A 77 4.58 14.07 0.00
C ALA A 77 3.09 14.33 0.27
N VAL A 78 2.29 14.46 -0.78
CA VAL A 78 0.86 14.78 -0.67
C VAL A 78 0.09 13.54 -0.24
N VAL A 79 -0.67 13.63 0.86
CA VAL A 79 -1.64 12.60 1.24
C VAL A 79 -2.83 12.68 0.28
N ARG A 80 -3.11 11.59 -0.46
CA ARG A 80 -4.19 11.52 -1.45
C ARG A 80 -5.28 10.52 -1.10
N GLY A 81 -5.18 9.92 0.04
CA GLY A 81 -6.08 8.93 0.61
C GLY A 81 -5.47 8.29 1.82
N ALA A 82 -6.20 7.40 2.46
CA ALA A 82 -5.71 6.50 3.48
C ALA A 82 -6.09 5.06 3.10
N HIS A 83 -5.29 4.10 3.55
CA HIS A 83 -5.53 2.69 3.40
C HIS A 83 -5.86 2.10 4.78
N MET A 84 -7.03 1.54 4.95
CA MET A 84 -7.47 0.88 6.17
C MET A 84 -7.12 -0.61 6.08
N GLU A 85 -5.93 -0.99 6.56
CA GLU A 85 -5.47 -2.37 6.63
C GLU A 85 -5.90 -3.01 7.95
N GLY A 86 -7.02 -3.70 7.91
CA GLY A 86 -7.70 -4.27 9.09
C GLY A 86 -8.78 -3.34 9.67
N PRO A 87 -9.53 -3.84 10.67
CA PRO A 87 -9.32 -5.06 11.47
C PRO A 87 -10.06 -6.32 10.94
N PHE A 88 -10.58 -6.35 9.75
CA PHE A 88 -11.48 -7.38 9.21
C PHE A 88 -10.71 -8.56 8.61
N PHE A 89 -9.86 -9.21 9.40
CA PHE A 89 -8.89 -10.22 8.95
C PHE A 89 -9.08 -11.58 9.57
N SER A 90 -8.64 -12.60 8.84
CA SER A 90 -8.57 -13.98 9.32
C SER A 90 -7.51 -14.13 10.40
N GLU A 91 -7.87 -14.67 11.56
CA GLU A 91 -6.90 -14.95 12.63
C GLU A 91 -5.77 -15.88 12.15
N LYS A 92 -6.08 -16.85 11.27
CA LYS A 92 -5.10 -17.77 10.71
C LYS A 92 -4.06 -17.10 9.84
N LYS A 93 -4.40 -15.96 9.26
CA LYS A 93 -3.57 -15.20 8.31
C LYS A 93 -3.26 -13.79 8.78
N LYS A 94 -3.38 -13.54 10.08
CA LYS A 94 -3.15 -12.22 10.67
C LYS A 94 -1.74 -11.66 10.43
N GLY A 95 -0.75 -12.52 10.13
CA GLY A 95 0.64 -12.09 9.99
C GLY A 95 1.12 -11.36 11.24
N ALA A 96 1.66 -10.15 11.06
CA ALA A 96 2.12 -9.29 12.14
C ALA A 96 1.00 -8.44 12.79
N GLN A 97 -0.25 -8.54 12.33
CA GLN A 97 -1.38 -7.83 12.92
C GLN A 97 -1.70 -8.34 14.33
N ASN A 98 -2.14 -7.45 15.23
CA ASN A 98 -2.44 -7.82 16.61
C ASN A 98 -3.81 -8.51 16.71
N ALA A 99 -3.83 -9.79 17.09
CA ALA A 99 -5.04 -10.61 17.17
C ALA A 99 -6.11 -10.05 18.14
N ALA A 100 -5.71 -9.29 19.17
CA ALA A 100 -6.65 -8.72 20.14
C ALA A 100 -7.65 -7.72 19.52
N TYR A 101 -7.30 -7.14 18.40
CA TYR A 101 -8.09 -6.12 17.72
C TYR A 101 -8.76 -6.61 16.44
N LEU A 102 -8.62 -7.88 16.06
CA LEU A 102 -9.36 -8.46 14.94
C LEU A 102 -10.87 -8.38 15.18
N ARG A 103 -11.61 -8.10 14.13
CA ARG A 103 -13.08 -7.98 14.16
C ARG A 103 -13.70 -8.62 12.92
N GLU A 104 -14.94 -9.03 13.04
CA GLU A 104 -15.77 -9.36 11.87
C GLU A 104 -16.09 -8.10 11.07
N PRO A 105 -16.30 -8.21 9.73
CA PRO A 105 -16.66 -7.09 8.89
C PRO A 105 -17.94 -6.39 9.36
N ASP A 106 -17.80 -5.12 9.75
CA ASP A 106 -18.87 -4.27 10.26
C ASP A 106 -18.92 -2.96 9.48
N PHE A 107 -19.94 -2.82 8.63
CA PHE A 107 -20.10 -1.64 7.80
C PHE A 107 -20.49 -0.39 8.61
N GLU A 108 -21.18 -0.52 9.74
CA GLU A 108 -21.52 0.62 10.59
C GLU A 108 -20.27 1.19 11.26
N ALA A 109 -19.43 0.31 11.81
CA ALA A 109 -18.15 0.71 12.38
C ALA A 109 -17.23 1.35 11.30
N PHE A 110 -17.13 0.74 10.12
CA PHE A 110 -16.41 1.33 8.98
C PHE A 110 -16.94 2.71 8.61
N SER A 111 -18.26 2.89 8.52
CA SER A 111 -18.86 4.17 8.16
C SER A 111 -18.55 5.28 9.18
N LYS A 112 -18.46 4.95 10.46
CA LYS A 112 -18.04 5.89 11.51
C LYS A 112 -16.57 6.30 11.33
N LEU A 113 -15.69 5.35 11.02
CA LEU A 113 -14.27 5.62 10.73
C LEU A 113 -14.10 6.44 9.44
N PHE A 114 -14.85 6.09 8.39
CA PHE A 114 -14.86 6.82 7.12
C PHE A 114 -15.28 8.28 7.33
N ALA A 115 -16.32 8.51 8.15
CA ALA A 115 -16.80 9.85 8.50
C ALA A 115 -15.79 10.61 9.38
N ALA A 116 -15.14 9.97 10.35
CA ALA A 116 -14.12 10.58 11.20
C ALA A 116 -12.94 11.12 10.39
N GLY A 117 -12.57 10.45 9.30
CA GLY A 117 -11.58 10.89 8.33
C GLY A 117 -12.14 11.75 7.20
N ASN A 118 -13.37 12.24 7.28
CA ASN A 118 -14.03 13.02 6.22
C ASN A 118 -13.91 12.38 4.81
N GLY A 119 -14.02 11.05 4.73
CA GLY A 119 -13.93 10.29 3.47
C GLY A 119 -12.52 10.11 2.91
N ILE A 120 -11.48 10.29 3.73
CA ILE A 120 -10.07 10.11 3.29
C ILE A 120 -9.73 8.66 2.96
N VAL A 121 -10.45 7.67 3.52
CA VAL A 121 -10.19 6.25 3.26
C VAL A 121 -10.51 5.94 1.79
N ARG A 122 -9.51 5.50 1.05
CA ARG A 122 -9.61 5.14 -0.38
C ARG A 122 -9.53 3.64 -0.61
N ILE A 123 -8.94 2.89 0.32
CA ILE A 123 -8.82 1.44 0.27
C ILE A 123 -9.19 0.91 1.64
N VAL A 124 -9.99 -0.16 1.69
CA VAL A 124 -10.28 -0.93 2.91
C VAL A 124 -10.09 -2.41 2.63
N ASP A 125 -9.41 -3.09 3.53
CA ASP A 125 -9.11 -4.51 3.43
C ASP A 125 -10.11 -5.38 4.17
N VAL A 126 -10.37 -6.57 3.61
CA VAL A 126 -11.26 -7.57 4.20
C VAL A 126 -10.83 -9.00 3.84
N ALA A 127 -10.94 -9.92 4.77
CA ALA A 127 -10.86 -11.35 4.52
C ALA A 127 -12.24 -11.87 4.11
N PRO A 128 -12.42 -12.34 2.86
CA PRO A 128 -13.76 -12.63 2.30
C PRO A 128 -14.44 -13.84 2.90
N GLU A 129 -13.72 -14.75 3.55
CA GLU A 129 -14.28 -15.90 4.25
C GLU A 129 -14.96 -15.56 5.58
N LEU A 130 -14.81 -14.33 6.08
CA LEU A 130 -15.41 -13.94 7.35
C LEU A 130 -16.93 -13.76 7.23
N PRO A 131 -17.69 -14.08 8.29
CA PRO A 131 -19.12 -13.83 8.33
C PRO A 131 -19.45 -12.37 8.02
N GLY A 132 -20.40 -12.12 7.13
CA GLY A 132 -20.82 -10.76 6.76
C GLY A 132 -19.93 -10.05 5.73
N ALA A 133 -18.81 -10.65 5.31
CA ALA A 133 -17.86 -10.01 4.39
C ALA A 133 -18.51 -9.59 3.05
N ALA A 134 -19.31 -10.46 2.43
CA ALA A 134 -19.96 -10.15 1.16
C ALA A 134 -20.95 -8.97 1.27
N GLU A 135 -21.66 -8.83 2.38
CA GLU A 135 -22.54 -7.67 2.62
C GLU A 135 -21.71 -6.40 2.86
N PHE A 136 -20.65 -6.49 3.67
CA PHE A 136 -19.71 -5.40 3.89
C PHE A 136 -19.14 -4.90 2.56
N VAL A 137 -18.64 -5.80 1.71
CA VAL A 137 -18.08 -5.46 0.39
C VAL A 137 -19.10 -4.72 -0.48
N ARG A 138 -20.35 -5.22 -0.59
CA ARG A 138 -21.39 -4.55 -1.39
C ARG A 138 -21.70 -3.12 -0.94
N LYS A 139 -21.53 -2.83 0.34
CA LYS A 139 -21.76 -1.48 0.90
C LYS A 139 -20.52 -0.61 0.78
N ALA A 140 -19.34 -1.10 1.17
CA ALA A 140 -18.09 -0.37 1.22
C ALA A 140 -17.57 -0.02 -0.20
N SER A 141 -17.77 -0.90 -1.19
CA SER A 141 -17.36 -0.66 -2.59
C SER A 141 -18.05 0.54 -3.26
N LYS A 142 -19.13 1.05 -2.67
CA LYS A 142 -19.78 2.29 -3.11
C LYS A 142 -19.07 3.55 -2.60
N GLN A 143 -18.16 3.42 -1.66
CA GLN A 143 -17.45 4.53 -1.00
C GLN A 143 -15.95 4.55 -1.32
N CYS A 144 -15.33 3.38 -1.42
CA CYS A 144 -13.90 3.23 -1.65
C CYS A 144 -13.57 1.88 -2.32
N THR A 145 -12.32 1.69 -2.70
CA THR A 145 -11.81 0.39 -3.16
C THR A 145 -11.85 -0.61 -1.99
N VAL A 146 -12.45 -1.78 -2.22
CA VAL A 146 -12.35 -2.91 -1.28
C VAL A 146 -11.33 -3.90 -1.78
N SER A 147 -10.43 -4.30 -0.90
CA SER A 147 -9.32 -5.21 -1.20
C SER A 147 -9.40 -6.48 -0.38
N ILE A 148 -8.99 -7.61 -0.97
CA ILE A 148 -8.78 -8.86 -0.24
C ILE A 148 -7.40 -8.82 0.41
N ALA A 149 -7.34 -9.08 1.72
CA ALA A 149 -6.11 -9.14 2.49
C ALA A 149 -6.21 -10.10 3.67
N HIS A 150 -5.07 -10.58 4.17
CA HIS A 150 -4.97 -11.37 5.41
C HIS A 150 -6.03 -12.46 5.53
N THR A 151 -6.10 -13.33 4.54
CA THR A 151 -7.22 -14.23 4.28
C THR A 151 -6.77 -15.70 4.16
N ASP A 152 -7.59 -16.62 4.65
CA ASP A 152 -7.50 -18.07 4.37
C ASP A 152 -8.60 -18.52 3.39
N ALA A 153 -9.17 -17.57 2.64
CA ALA A 153 -10.29 -17.77 1.74
C ALA A 153 -10.01 -18.82 0.65
N SER A 154 -11.04 -19.54 0.32
CA SER A 154 -11.09 -20.41 -0.85
C SER A 154 -11.20 -19.60 -2.15
N TYR A 155 -11.08 -20.28 -3.29
CA TYR A 155 -11.35 -19.68 -4.60
C TYR A 155 -12.80 -19.15 -4.69
N ASP A 156 -13.77 -19.93 -4.20
CA ASP A 156 -15.20 -19.59 -4.28
C ASP A 156 -15.52 -18.38 -3.38
N ASP A 157 -14.92 -18.28 -2.18
CA ASP A 157 -15.07 -17.11 -1.33
C ASP A 157 -14.53 -15.85 -2.03
N ALA A 158 -13.39 -15.96 -2.70
CA ALA A 158 -12.80 -14.85 -3.44
C ALA A 158 -13.67 -14.43 -4.63
N VAL A 159 -14.21 -15.37 -5.40
CA VAL A 159 -15.15 -15.08 -6.50
C VAL A 159 -16.38 -14.36 -5.98
N CYS A 160 -17.00 -14.85 -4.91
CA CYS A 160 -18.15 -14.17 -4.28
C CYS A 160 -17.84 -12.73 -3.84
N ALA A 161 -16.64 -12.49 -3.29
CA ALA A 161 -16.22 -11.15 -2.88
C ALA A 161 -15.97 -10.22 -4.09
N ILE A 162 -15.38 -10.75 -5.16
CA ILE A 162 -15.17 -10.01 -6.41
C ILE A 162 -16.51 -9.63 -7.05
N GLU A 163 -17.46 -10.58 -7.12
CA GLU A 163 -18.82 -10.31 -7.58
C GLU A 163 -19.56 -9.29 -6.69
N ALA A 164 -19.25 -9.26 -5.40
CA ALA A 164 -19.79 -8.29 -4.47
C ALA A 164 -19.17 -6.87 -4.61
N GLY A 165 -18.00 -6.73 -5.27
CA GLY A 165 -17.39 -5.44 -5.56
C GLY A 165 -15.93 -5.28 -5.16
N VAL A 166 -15.22 -6.35 -4.80
CA VAL A 166 -13.76 -6.31 -4.62
C VAL A 166 -13.08 -6.03 -5.96
N THR A 167 -12.12 -5.11 -5.97
CA THR A 167 -11.33 -4.75 -7.16
C THR A 167 -9.83 -4.70 -6.89
N HIS A 168 -9.40 -5.12 -5.72
CA HIS A 168 -8.00 -5.05 -5.31
C HIS A 168 -7.56 -6.27 -4.50
N LEU A 169 -6.27 -6.58 -4.52
CA LEU A 169 -5.64 -7.62 -3.72
C LEU A 169 -4.39 -7.04 -3.07
N THR A 170 -4.36 -6.99 -1.76
CA THR A 170 -3.30 -6.38 -0.97
C THR A 170 -2.10 -7.33 -0.87
N HIS A 171 -0.88 -6.78 -0.93
CA HIS A 171 0.44 -7.44 -0.80
C HIS A 171 0.47 -8.91 -1.25
N LEU A 172 0.16 -9.13 -2.54
CA LEU A 172 0.09 -10.43 -3.21
C LEU A 172 1.12 -11.46 -2.69
N TYR A 173 0.69 -12.68 -2.41
CA TYR A 173 1.38 -13.80 -1.77
C TYR A 173 1.52 -13.73 -0.25
N ASN A 174 1.53 -12.55 0.36
CA ASN A 174 1.73 -12.39 1.79
C ASN A 174 0.39 -12.53 2.53
N ALA A 175 0.40 -13.25 3.65
CA ALA A 175 -0.77 -13.50 4.50
C ALA A 175 -2.01 -14.04 3.74
N MET A 176 -1.79 -14.88 2.71
CA MET A 176 -2.86 -15.54 1.93
C MET A 176 -2.46 -16.97 1.52
N PRO A 177 -3.39 -17.82 1.07
CA PRO A 177 -3.07 -19.12 0.52
C PRO A 177 -2.25 -19.00 -0.77
N GLY A 178 -1.23 -19.86 -0.93
CA GLY A 178 -0.51 -20.01 -2.20
C GLY A 178 -1.36 -20.71 -3.26
N ILE A 179 -0.95 -20.60 -4.53
CA ILE A 179 -1.61 -21.30 -5.64
C ILE A 179 -1.40 -22.80 -5.50
N HIS A 180 -2.49 -23.55 -5.35
CA HIS A 180 -2.48 -25.01 -5.32
C HIS A 180 -3.46 -25.57 -6.36
N HIS A 181 -3.05 -26.55 -7.15
CA HIS A 181 -3.78 -27.05 -8.32
C HIS A 181 -5.19 -27.62 -8.06
N ARG A 182 -5.54 -27.93 -6.82
CA ARG A 182 -6.89 -28.39 -6.40
C ARG A 182 -7.56 -27.45 -5.40
N LYS A 183 -6.83 -26.50 -4.84
CA LYS A 183 -7.32 -25.49 -3.91
C LYS A 183 -6.64 -24.16 -4.28
N PRO A 184 -7.06 -23.52 -5.37
CA PRO A 184 -6.30 -22.42 -5.96
C PRO A 184 -6.22 -21.17 -5.09
N GLY A 185 -7.20 -20.95 -4.19
CA GLY A 185 -7.23 -19.80 -3.31
C GLY A 185 -7.56 -18.50 -4.04
N VAL A 186 -7.23 -17.37 -3.43
CA VAL A 186 -7.65 -16.03 -3.89
C VAL A 186 -6.90 -15.56 -5.14
N ILE A 187 -5.66 -15.99 -5.35
CA ILE A 187 -4.80 -15.47 -6.43
C ILE A 187 -5.36 -15.79 -7.82
N PRO A 188 -5.72 -17.04 -8.17
CA PRO A 188 -6.33 -17.34 -9.46
C PRO A 188 -7.66 -16.63 -9.67
N ALA A 189 -8.53 -16.53 -8.65
CA ALA A 189 -9.79 -15.80 -8.76
C ALA A 189 -9.56 -14.32 -9.14
N ALA A 190 -8.55 -13.67 -8.54
CA ALA A 190 -8.15 -12.30 -8.87
C ALA A 190 -7.51 -12.19 -10.27
N VAL A 191 -6.72 -13.19 -10.70
CA VAL A 191 -6.10 -13.21 -12.05
C VAL A 191 -7.15 -13.28 -13.14
N GLU A 192 -8.15 -14.15 -12.99
CA GLU A 192 -9.24 -14.37 -13.96
C GLU A 192 -10.16 -13.15 -14.09
N ASN A 193 -10.20 -12.27 -13.10
CA ASN A 193 -10.99 -11.06 -13.15
C ASN A 193 -10.14 -9.83 -13.52
N GLU A 194 -10.32 -9.32 -14.73
CA GLU A 194 -9.52 -8.20 -15.28
C GLU A 194 -9.69 -6.87 -14.51
N GLN A 195 -10.72 -6.73 -13.70
CA GLN A 195 -10.94 -5.52 -12.89
C GLN A 195 -10.12 -5.52 -11.60
N VAL A 196 -9.61 -6.68 -11.18
CA VAL A 196 -8.84 -6.79 -9.94
C VAL A 196 -7.37 -6.45 -10.19
N SER A 197 -6.87 -5.44 -9.48
CA SER A 197 -5.45 -5.09 -9.40
C SER A 197 -4.80 -5.77 -8.19
N ALA A 198 -3.48 -5.92 -8.21
CA ALA A 198 -2.76 -6.54 -7.10
C ALA A 198 -1.54 -5.72 -6.68
N GLU A 199 -1.37 -5.53 -5.38
CA GLU A 199 -0.16 -4.96 -4.79
C GLU A 199 0.96 -6.00 -4.73
N LEU A 200 2.21 -5.54 -4.81
CA LEU A 200 3.38 -6.41 -4.72
C LEU A 200 4.54 -5.71 -4.02
N ILE A 201 5.08 -6.36 -3.00
CA ILE A 201 6.32 -5.95 -2.32
C ILE A 201 7.49 -6.58 -3.07
N SER A 202 8.29 -5.79 -3.78
CA SER A 202 9.42 -6.28 -4.59
C SER A 202 10.78 -5.98 -3.96
N ASP A 203 10.86 -6.11 -2.63
CA ASP A 203 12.09 -5.88 -1.86
C ASP A 203 13.09 -7.06 -1.90
N GLY A 204 12.71 -8.20 -2.46
CA GLY A 204 13.50 -9.43 -2.53
C GLY A 204 13.56 -10.21 -1.21
N GLN A 205 12.85 -9.76 -0.17
CA GLN A 205 12.72 -10.44 1.13
C GLN A 205 11.32 -11.07 1.26
N HIS A 206 10.27 -10.31 0.95
CA HIS A 206 8.87 -10.78 0.99
C HIS A 206 8.55 -11.71 -0.17
N VAL A 207 9.03 -11.38 -1.37
CA VAL A 207 8.70 -12.11 -2.59
C VAL A 207 9.97 -12.41 -3.39
N HIS A 208 10.18 -13.70 -3.67
CA HIS A 208 11.32 -14.16 -4.47
C HIS A 208 11.27 -13.55 -5.89
N PRO A 209 12.40 -13.17 -6.51
CA PRO A 209 12.44 -12.55 -7.85
C PRO A 209 11.68 -13.33 -8.93
N ALA A 210 11.68 -14.66 -8.90
CA ALA A 210 10.90 -15.47 -9.83
C ALA A 210 9.39 -15.27 -9.66
N SER A 211 8.91 -15.14 -8.43
CA SER A 211 7.50 -14.90 -8.10
C SER A 211 7.09 -13.47 -8.47
N VAL A 212 7.99 -12.48 -8.35
CA VAL A 212 7.77 -11.11 -8.86
C VAL A 212 7.52 -11.15 -10.36
N ARG A 213 8.37 -11.85 -11.14
CA ARG A 213 8.16 -11.99 -12.59
C ARG A 213 6.88 -12.74 -12.94
N LEU A 214 6.53 -13.77 -12.16
CA LEU A 214 5.30 -14.52 -12.36
C LEU A 214 4.07 -13.63 -12.12
N ALA A 215 4.07 -12.83 -11.05
CA ALA A 215 2.98 -11.88 -10.75
C ALA A 215 2.73 -10.93 -11.93
N PHE A 216 3.78 -10.29 -12.46
CA PHE A 216 3.65 -9.41 -13.63
C PHE A 216 3.14 -10.13 -14.88
N ARG A 217 3.45 -11.43 -15.06
CA ARG A 217 2.90 -12.22 -16.18
C ARG A 217 1.43 -12.57 -15.97
N MET A 218 1.02 -12.88 -14.74
CA MET A 218 -0.37 -13.26 -14.42
C MET A 218 -1.32 -12.05 -14.49
N PHE A 219 -0.95 -10.94 -13.87
CA PHE A 219 -1.82 -9.75 -13.80
C PHE A 219 -1.61 -8.78 -14.96
N GLY A 220 -0.46 -8.85 -15.63
CA GLY A 220 -0.04 -7.86 -16.61
C GLY A 220 0.35 -6.50 -15.98
N PRO A 221 1.12 -5.67 -16.67
CA PRO A 221 1.67 -4.42 -16.10
C PRO A 221 0.59 -3.38 -15.78
N ALA A 222 -0.59 -3.50 -16.35
CA ALA A 222 -1.69 -2.55 -16.11
C ALA A 222 -2.40 -2.78 -14.76
N ARG A 223 -2.28 -3.97 -14.18
CA ARG A 223 -2.96 -4.34 -12.93
C ARG A 223 -2.02 -4.48 -11.72
N MET A 224 -0.70 -4.53 -11.95
CA MET A 224 0.28 -4.58 -10.87
C MET A 224 0.48 -3.22 -10.22
N VAL A 225 0.54 -3.18 -8.89
CA VAL A 225 0.84 -1.99 -8.09
C VAL A 225 2.02 -2.30 -7.19
N LEU A 226 3.15 -1.61 -7.37
CA LEU A 226 4.28 -1.76 -6.46
C LEU A 226 4.03 -0.95 -5.18
N ILE A 227 4.27 -1.60 -4.05
CA ILE A 227 4.19 -1.02 -2.71
C ILE A 227 5.46 -1.33 -1.94
N SER A 228 5.66 -0.67 -0.81
CA SER A 228 6.72 -1.05 0.13
C SER A 228 6.21 -1.80 1.34
N ASP A 229 5.02 -1.52 1.80
CA ASP A 229 4.54 -2.01 3.10
C ASP A 229 5.56 -1.71 4.21
N SER A 230 6.07 -0.46 4.20
CA SER A 230 7.15 -0.06 5.10
C SER A 230 6.65 0.23 6.50
N LEU A 231 7.48 -0.14 7.48
CA LEU A 231 7.25 0.07 8.90
C LEU A 231 8.03 1.30 9.40
N ARG A 232 7.80 1.69 10.68
CA ARG A 232 8.53 2.77 11.34
C ARG A 232 10.05 2.63 11.28
N CYS A 233 10.57 1.41 11.16
CA CYS A 233 12.01 1.16 11.02
C CYS A 233 12.57 1.49 9.63
N CYS A 234 11.74 1.79 8.63
CA CYS A 234 12.21 2.23 7.32
C CYS A 234 13.02 3.53 7.43
N GLY A 235 14.24 3.52 6.88
CA GLY A 235 15.17 4.65 6.98
C GLY A 235 15.89 4.77 8.33
N MET A 236 15.78 3.77 9.19
CA MET A 236 16.41 3.70 10.50
C MET A 236 17.52 2.64 10.54
N PRO A 237 18.47 2.71 11.50
CA PRO A 237 19.48 1.68 11.69
C PRO A 237 18.88 0.36 12.21
N ASP A 238 19.64 -0.73 12.13
CA ASP A 238 19.28 -1.98 12.79
C ASP A 238 19.02 -1.76 14.28
N GLY A 239 17.99 -2.42 14.83
CA GLY A 239 17.56 -2.23 16.21
C GLY A 239 16.17 -2.77 16.49
N GLU A 240 15.68 -2.46 17.69
CA GLU A 240 14.34 -2.81 18.15
C GLU A 240 13.36 -1.64 17.91
N TYR A 241 12.20 -1.98 17.38
CA TYR A 241 11.10 -1.08 17.04
C TYR A 241 9.78 -1.69 17.51
N GLU A 242 8.67 -1.09 17.16
CA GLU A 242 7.34 -1.54 17.54
C GLU A 242 6.39 -1.55 16.34
N LEU A 243 5.45 -2.47 16.32
CA LEU A 243 4.34 -2.53 15.37
C LEU A 243 3.04 -2.92 16.10
N GLY A 244 2.10 -2.00 16.24
CA GLY A 244 0.80 -2.25 16.88
C GLY A 244 0.90 -2.82 18.29
N GLY A 245 1.86 -2.34 19.11
CA GLY A 245 2.13 -2.83 20.46
C GLY A 245 3.00 -4.07 20.54
N GLN A 246 3.55 -4.56 19.42
CA GLN A 246 4.40 -5.75 19.38
C GLN A 246 5.86 -5.36 19.04
N PRO A 247 6.88 -5.98 19.68
CA PRO A 247 8.27 -5.71 19.36
C PRO A 247 8.63 -6.23 17.96
N VAL A 248 9.36 -5.42 17.19
CA VAL A 248 9.89 -5.74 15.87
C VAL A 248 11.39 -5.52 15.86
N PHE A 249 12.14 -6.49 15.35
CA PHE A 249 13.59 -6.44 15.27
C PHE A 249 14.01 -6.23 13.80
N LEU A 250 14.64 -5.08 13.52
CA LEU A 250 15.28 -4.82 12.24
C LEU A 250 16.72 -5.34 12.27
N GLN A 251 17.04 -6.24 11.38
CA GLN A 251 18.40 -6.75 11.21
C GLN A 251 18.69 -6.99 9.72
N GLY A 252 19.76 -6.37 9.23
CA GLY A 252 20.19 -6.53 7.84
C GLY A 252 19.11 -6.13 6.81
N GLY A 253 18.27 -5.15 7.14
CA GLY A 253 17.19 -4.65 6.28
C GLY A 253 15.92 -5.52 6.29
N VAL A 254 15.81 -6.50 7.18
CA VAL A 254 14.62 -7.34 7.36
C VAL A 254 14.02 -7.12 8.73
N ALA A 255 12.74 -6.72 8.78
CA ALA A 255 11.98 -6.53 10.01
C ALA A 255 11.20 -7.81 10.38
N ARG A 256 11.34 -8.29 11.61
CA ARG A 256 10.70 -9.52 12.10
C ARG A 256 10.12 -9.35 13.49
N LEU A 257 9.02 -10.04 13.75
CA LEU A 257 8.52 -10.28 15.11
C LEU A 257 9.46 -11.27 15.85
N SER A 258 9.26 -11.39 17.15
CA SER A 258 10.03 -12.30 18.01
C SER A 258 9.92 -13.79 17.63
N ASP A 259 8.83 -14.19 16.97
CA ASP A 259 8.62 -15.55 16.45
C ASP A 259 9.24 -15.80 15.05
N GLY A 260 9.90 -14.78 14.49
CA GLY A 260 10.55 -14.83 13.18
C GLY A 260 9.64 -14.45 12.00
N THR A 261 8.36 -14.16 12.22
CA THR A 261 7.43 -13.68 11.19
C THR A 261 7.95 -12.37 10.59
N ILE A 262 8.00 -12.25 9.26
CA ILE A 262 8.28 -10.96 8.60
C ILE A 262 7.12 -10.01 8.90
N ALA A 263 7.44 -8.79 9.31
CA ALA A 263 6.48 -7.84 9.87
C ALA A 263 6.21 -6.64 8.96
N GLY A 264 6.51 -6.73 7.69
CA GLY A 264 6.51 -5.63 6.72
C GLY A 264 7.95 -5.22 6.38
N SER A 265 8.13 -4.19 5.57
CA SER A 265 9.44 -3.87 5.03
C SER A 265 10.15 -2.72 5.74
N ALA A 266 11.48 -2.67 5.58
CA ALA A 266 12.31 -1.53 5.97
C ALA A 266 12.77 -0.71 4.74
N THR A 267 12.08 -0.86 3.61
CA THR A 267 12.41 -0.19 2.34
C THR A 267 11.29 0.77 1.91
N ASN A 268 11.51 1.51 0.85
CA ASN A 268 10.53 2.41 0.25
C ASN A 268 10.14 1.94 -1.17
N VAL A 269 9.04 2.46 -1.71
CA VAL A 269 8.53 2.03 -3.04
C VAL A 269 9.47 2.40 -4.20
N TYR A 270 10.33 3.41 -4.03
CA TYR A 270 11.33 3.74 -5.05
C TYR A 270 12.35 2.58 -5.19
N ASP A 271 12.85 2.10 -4.07
CA ASP A 271 13.80 0.99 -4.03
C ASP A 271 13.13 -0.32 -4.46
N CYS A 272 11.86 -0.55 -4.07
CA CYS A 272 11.07 -1.67 -4.59
C CYS A 272 10.97 -1.65 -6.12
N MET A 273 10.73 -0.50 -6.72
CA MET A 273 10.69 -0.36 -8.19
C MET A 273 12.05 -0.68 -8.82
N LEU A 274 13.16 -0.15 -8.27
CA LEU A 274 14.50 -0.44 -8.78
C LEU A 274 14.84 -1.94 -8.68
N ARG A 275 14.45 -2.57 -7.58
CA ARG A 275 14.60 -4.02 -7.39
C ARG A 275 13.74 -4.81 -8.38
N ALA A 276 12.48 -4.43 -8.64
CA ALA A 276 11.66 -5.08 -9.66
C ALA A 276 12.34 -5.05 -11.03
N ILE A 277 12.94 -3.92 -11.42
CA ILE A 277 13.72 -3.81 -12.66
C ILE A 277 14.93 -4.75 -12.63
N SER A 278 15.68 -4.79 -11.53
CA SER A 278 16.82 -5.70 -11.38
C SER A 278 16.42 -7.19 -11.40
N PHE A 279 15.18 -7.51 -11.07
CA PHE A 279 14.62 -8.85 -11.17
C PHE A 279 14.15 -9.21 -12.58
N GLY A 280 14.27 -8.28 -13.54
CA GLY A 280 13.93 -8.49 -14.94
C GLY A 280 12.54 -8.01 -15.37
N ILE A 281 11.89 -7.18 -14.57
CA ILE A 281 10.67 -6.47 -15.01
C ILE A 281 11.09 -5.33 -15.93
N PRO A 282 10.45 -5.17 -17.13
CA PRO A 282 10.70 -4.03 -17.99
C PRO A 282 10.57 -2.70 -17.25
N ARG A 283 11.45 -1.75 -17.56
CA ARG A 283 11.52 -0.45 -16.87
C ARG A 283 10.18 0.28 -16.89
N GLU A 284 9.54 0.31 -18.05
CA GLU A 284 8.26 0.98 -18.26
C GLU A 284 7.16 0.37 -17.40
N ASP A 285 7.15 -0.96 -17.27
CA ASP A 285 6.17 -1.70 -16.50
C ASP A 285 6.36 -1.47 -14.99
N ALA A 286 7.60 -1.51 -14.50
CA ALA A 286 7.91 -1.23 -13.09
C ALA A 286 7.59 0.23 -12.73
N VAL A 287 7.94 1.18 -13.61
CA VAL A 287 7.59 2.59 -13.44
C VAL A 287 6.08 2.78 -13.41
N ARG A 288 5.35 2.19 -14.35
CA ARG A 288 3.88 2.23 -14.40
C ARG A 288 3.25 1.69 -13.12
N ALA A 289 3.75 0.55 -12.63
CA ALA A 289 3.28 -0.10 -11.40
C ALA A 289 3.55 0.72 -10.12
N ALA A 290 4.54 1.62 -10.14
CA ALA A 290 4.87 2.51 -9.04
C ALA A 290 4.32 3.94 -9.21
N THR A 291 3.60 4.26 -10.31
CA THR A 291 3.19 5.63 -10.65
C THR A 291 1.73 5.73 -11.07
N TYR A 292 1.43 5.32 -12.29
CA TYR A 292 0.10 5.41 -12.89
C TYR A 292 -0.92 4.52 -12.19
N ASN A 293 -0.55 3.25 -11.97
CA ASN A 293 -1.48 2.28 -11.38
C ASN A 293 -1.89 2.64 -9.95
N PRO A 294 -0.98 3.02 -9.02
CA PRO A 294 -1.39 3.48 -7.69
C PRO A 294 -2.22 4.78 -7.73
N ALA A 295 -1.96 5.72 -8.67
CA ALA A 295 -2.80 6.89 -8.84
C ALA A 295 -4.23 6.53 -9.26
N ARG A 296 -4.38 5.50 -10.11
CA ARG A 296 -5.68 4.96 -10.49
C ARG A 296 -6.42 4.37 -9.30
N GLN A 297 -5.72 3.61 -8.44
CA GLN A 297 -6.33 3.01 -7.23
C GLN A 297 -6.81 4.07 -6.23
N LEU A 298 -6.10 5.19 -6.12
CA LEU A 298 -6.50 6.31 -5.27
C LEU A 298 -7.53 7.24 -5.93
N GLY A 299 -7.91 7.00 -7.19
CA GLY A 299 -8.86 7.84 -7.91
C GLY A 299 -8.34 9.26 -8.23
N CYS A 300 -7.02 9.45 -8.32
CA CYS A 300 -6.41 10.77 -8.53
C CYS A 300 -5.69 10.93 -9.88
N LEU A 301 -6.06 10.13 -10.88
CA LEU A 301 -5.44 10.20 -12.23
C LEU A 301 -5.64 11.55 -12.92
N ASP A 302 -6.71 12.27 -12.62
CA ASP A 302 -6.96 13.58 -13.22
C ASP A 302 -5.99 14.65 -12.71
N GLU A 303 -5.47 14.48 -11.49
CA GLU A 303 -4.52 15.41 -10.88
C GLU A 303 -3.06 15.03 -11.16
N VAL A 304 -2.74 13.73 -11.14
CA VAL A 304 -1.36 13.20 -11.17
C VAL A 304 -1.31 11.89 -11.99
N GLY A 305 -0.14 11.28 -12.13
CA GLY A 305 0.00 9.95 -12.76
C GLY A 305 0.51 9.96 -14.19
N SER A 306 0.62 11.12 -14.79
CA SER A 306 1.21 11.29 -16.13
C SER A 306 1.55 12.77 -16.36
N ILE A 307 2.51 13.07 -17.25
CA ILE A 307 2.76 14.44 -17.73
C ILE A 307 1.67 14.77 -18.76
N ARG A 308 0.78 15.64 -18.38
CA ARG A 308 -0.25 16.24 -19.25
C ARG A 308 -0.56 17.64 -18.78
N ASP A 309 -0.95 18.50 -19.69
CA ASP A 309 -1.41 19.84 -19.35
C ASP A 309 -2.56 19.81 -18.34
N GLY A 310 -2.50 20.70 -17.35
CA GLY A 310 -3.48 20.80 -16.28
C GLY A 310 -3.25 19.88 -15.08
N LYS A 311 -2.28 18.96 -15.14
CA LYS A 311 -1.93 18.13 -13.97
C LYS A 311 -0.89 18.81 -13.08
N GLN A 312 -0.89 18.43 -11.81
CA GLN A 312 0.06 18.90 -10.82
C GLN A 312 1.48 18.50 -11.21
N ALA A 313 2.40 19.43 -11.15
CA ALA A 313 3.80 19.24 -11.52
C ALA A 313 4.60 18.58 -10.37
N ASP A 314 4.25 17.35 -10.07
CA ASP A 314 4.98 16.47 -9.16
C ASP A 314 5.85 15.52 -10.00
N PHE A 315 7.17 15.64 -9.99
CA PHE A 315 8.04 14.76 -10.78
C PHE A 315 9.42 14.55 -10.15
N VAL A 316 10.07 13.48 -10.56
CA VAL A 316 11.43 13.15 -10.16
C VAL A 316 12.30 13.09 -11.40
N ILE A 317 13.37 13.88 -11.46
CA ILE A 317 14.39 13.82 -12.50
C ILE A 317 15.41 12.78 -12.08
N CYS A 318 15.67 11.85 -12.98
CA CYS A 318 16.64 10.78 -12.80
C CYS A 318 17.64 10.74 -13.97
N ASP A 319 18.84 10.20 -13.70
CA ASP A 319 19.76 9.80 -14.77
C ASP A 319 19.29 8.52 -15.49
N ALA A 320 20.10 8.05 -16.46
CA ALA A 320 19.79 6.86 -17.24
C ALA A 320 19.72 5.57 -16.40
N GLU A 321 20.41 5.53 -15.28
CA GLU A 321 20.44 4.44 -14.31
C GLU A 321 19.32 4.55 -13.27
N LEU A 322 18.43 5.55 -13.39
CA LEU A 322 17.37 5.89 -12.47
C LEU A 322 17.86 6.37 -11.09
N ASN A 323 19.08 6.89 -10.97
CA ASN A 323 19.47 7.60 -9.74
C ASN A 323 18.75 8.95 -9.70
N ARG A 324 18.09 9.24 -8.56
CA ARG A 324 17.41 10.51 -8.36
C ARG A 324 18.38 11.68 -8.41
N ARG A 325 18.03 12.72 -9.15
CA ARG A 325 18.76 13.97 -9.26
C ARG A 325 17.98 15.11 -8.60
N GLU A 326 16.71 15.20 -8.91
CA GLU A 326 15.83 16.24 -8.40
C GLU A 326 14.44 15.66 -8.09
N VAL A 327 13.77 16.23 -7.10
CA VAL A 327 12.36 15.96 -6.81
C VAL A 327 11.60 17.27 -6.84
N TRP A 328 10.51 17.31 -7.56
CA TRP A 328 9.65 18.47 -7.72
C TRP A 328 8.27 18.16 -7.17
N LEU A 329 7.73 19.05 -6.34
CA LEU A 329 6.38 18.98 -5.77
C LEU A 329 5.63 20.26 -6.12
N ALA A 330 4.46 20.14 -6.73
CA ALA A 330 3.63 21.27 -7.15
C ALA A 330 4.40 22.32 -7.98
N GLY A 331 5.43 21.90 -8.75
CA GLY A 331 6.26 22.79 -9.56
C GLY A 331 7.42 23.44 -8.81
N GLU A 332 7.64 23.10 -7.55
CA GLU A 332 8.77 23.58 -6.75
C GLU A 332 9.78 22.45 -6.51
N MET A 333 11.06 22.73 -6.73
CA MET A 333 12.14 21.79 -6.47
C MET A 333 12.37 21.65 -4.98
N LEU A 334 12.40 20.42 -4.48
CA LEU A 334 12.81 20.13 -3.10
C LEU A 334 14.32 20.40 -2.94
N ALA A 335 14.67 21.14 -1.89
CA ALA A 335 16.05 21.42 -1.53
C ALA A 335 16.74 20.22 -0.86
#